data_c3f63cbfb8fee72d611210ad514a0ac6
#
_entry.id   c3f63cbfb8fee72d611210ad514a0ac6
#
_cell.length_a   1.000
_cell.length_b   1.000
_cell.length_c   1.000
_cell.angle_alpha   90.00
_cell.angle_beta   90.00
_cell.angle_gamma   90.00
#
_symmetry.space_group_name_H-M   'P 1'
#
loop_
_entity.id
_entity.type
_entity.pdbx_description
1 polymer ?
#
loop_
_entity_poly.entity_id
_entity_poly.type
_entity_poly.pdbx_seq_one_letter_code
_entity_poly.pdbx_strand_id
1 'polypeptide(L)'
;MPYTFVPKERHAKAYSWLPISTKNAKIICRVIRKKRLARVKRLLADLLAKKRSLRGKYYTKTVFYIKKLLESCEKNAEFKGLDKEKLIVYASAHRGPTLWRPRRHREFGRRMKSTNVEIILVEKGK
;
A
#
# COMPACT_ATOMS: atom_id res chain seq x y z
N MET A 1 -1.34 6.48 -13.39
CA MET A 1 -2.20 6.94 -12.29
C MET A 1 -1.77 8.32 -11.83
N PRO A 2 -2.61 9.31 -11.94
CA PRO A 2 -2.23 10.66 -11.51
C PRO A 2 -2.46 10.85 -10.02
N TYR A 3 -1.45 10.54 -9.24
CA TYR A 3 -1.42 10.96 -7.85
C TYR A 3 -0.84 12.37 -7.79
N THR A 4 -1.33 13.15 -6.86
CA THR A 4 -0.94 14.56 -6.76
C THR A 4 0.40 14.79 -6.08
N PHE A 5 0.87 13.82 -5.30
CA PHE A 5 2.12 13.96 -4.57
C PHE A 5 3.33 13.61 -5.45
N VAL A 6 4.17 14.61 -5.68
CA VAL A 6 5.44 14.43 -6.40
C VAL A 6 6.54 14.99 -5.51
N PRO A 7 7.34 14.14 -4.87
CA PRO A 7 8.42 14.62 -4.00
C PRO A 7 9.54 15.25 -4.80
N LYS A 8 10.18 16.26 -4.22
CA LYS A 8 11.32 16.94 -4.84
C LYS A 8 12.63 16.18 -4.62
N GLU A 9 12.70 15.41 -3.53
CA GLU A 9 13.87 14.61 -3.18
C GLU A 9 13.93 13.37 -4.04
N ARG A 10 15.05 12.66 -3.97
CA ARG A 10 15.19 11.35 -4.62
C ARG A 10 14.15 10.40 -4.04
N HIS A 11 13.46 9.71 -4.90
CA HIS A 11 12.39 8.82 -4.49
C HIS A 11 12.24 7.62 -5.43
N ALA A 12 11.60 6.60 -4.93
CA ALA A 12 11.16 5.44 -5.73
C ALA A 12 9.68 5.26 -5.50
N LYS A 13 8.97 4.83 -6.52
CA LYS A 13 7.53 4.60 -6.38
C LYS A 13 7.12 3.28 -7.01
N ALA A 14 6.04 2.72 -6.50
CA ALA A 14 5.38 1.56 -7.07
C ALA A 14 3.88 1.77 -6.95
N TYR A 15 3.16 1.41 -7.98
CA TYR A 15 1.71 1.49 -7.95
C TYR A 15 1.13 0.24 -8.58
N SER A 16 -0.05 -0.13 -8.13
CA SER A 16 -0.70 -1.32 -8.64
C SER A 16 -2.20 -1.25 -8.38
N TRP A 17 -2.93 -1.97 -9.20
CA TRP A 17 -4.32 -2.28 -8.96
C TRP A 17 -4.39 -3.52 -8.07
N LEU A 18 -5.15 -3.45 -6.97
CA LEU A 18 -5.25 -4.54 -6.01
C LEU A 18 -6.72 -4.90 -5.76
N PRO A 19 -7.03 -6.20 -5.60
CA PRO A 19 -8.41 -6.64 -5.33
C PRO A 19 -8.76 -6.53 -3.86
N ILE A 20 -8.69 -5.33 -3.31
CA ILE A 20 -8.93 -5.06 -1.89
C ILE A 20 -9.96 -3.94 -1.73
N SER A 21 -10.51 -3.83 -0.52
CA SER A 21 -11.45 -2.77 -0.18
C SER A 21 -10.77 -1.40 -0.19
N THR A 22 -11.32 -0.44 -0.92
CA THR A 22 -10.81 0.93 -0.95
C THR A 22 -10.82 1.57 0.43
N LYS A 23 -11.88 1.34 1.20
CA LYS A 23 -11.99 1.86 2.56
C LYS A 23 -10.85 1.36 3.44
N ASN A 24 -10.62 0.05 3.44
CA ASN A 24 -9.55 -0.56 4.23
C ASN A 24 -8.17 -0.11 3.76
N ALA A 25 -7.96 -0.02 2.43
CA ALA A 25 -6.71 0.46 1.88
C ALA A 25 -6.41 1.89 2.31
N LYS A 26 -7.41 2.77 2.32
CA LYS A 26 -7.24 4.15 2.78
C LYS A 26 -6.86 4.22 4.26
N ILE A 27 -7.45 3.36 5.10
CA ILE A 27 -7.13 3.30 6.52
C ILE A 27 -5.67 2.91 6.72
N ILE A 28 -5.21 1.85 6.07
CA ILE A 28 -3.83 1.38 6.17
C ILE A 28 -2.86 2.43 5.63
N CYS A 29 -3.14 3.02 4.47
CA CYS A 29 -2.29 4.06 3.89
C CYS A 29 -2.15 5.27 4.82
N ARG A 30 -3.24 5.66 5.48
CA ARG A 30 -3.20 6.76 6.44
C ARG A 30 -2.32 6.45 7.65
N VAL A 31 -2.36 5.20 8.12
CA VAL A 31 -1.56 4.77 9.28
C VAL A 31 -0.07 4.74 8.95
N ILE A 32 0.30 4.25 7.75
CA ILE A 32 1.71 4.10 7.38
C ILE A 32 2.35 5.37 6.81
N ARG A 33 1.56 6.38 6.49
CA ARG A 33 2.03 7.61 5.88
C ARG A 33 3.02 8.36 6.78
N LYS A 34 4.10 8.88 6.18
CA LYS A 34 5.12 9.70 6.86
C LYS A 34 5.92 8.97 7.93
N LYS A 35 5.96 7.64 7.87
CA LYS A 35 6.75 6.84 8.80
C LYS A 35 7.97 6.24 8.11
N ARG A 36 9.00 5.93 8.88
CA ARG A 36 10.21 5.30 8.34
C ARG A 36 9.90 3.88 7.86
N LEU A 37 10.60 3.46 6.82
CA LEU A 37 10.40 2.16 6.20
C LEU A 37 10.47 1.00 7.19
N ALA A 38 11.47 0.98 8.06
CA ALA A 38 11.64 -0.09 9.05
C ALA A 38 10.43 -0.19 9.98
N ARG A 39 9.90 0.96 10.41
CA ARG A 39 8.74 1.03 11.29
C ARG A 39 7.48 0.54 10.60
N VAL A 40 7.31 0.89 9.33
CA VAL A 40 6.16 0.43 8.53
C VAL A 40 6.22 -1.08 8.32
N LYS A 41 7.40 -1.61 8.00
CA LYS A 41 7.57 -3.06 7.84
C LYS A 41 7.22 -3.82 9.11
N ARG A 42 7.66 -3.31 10.26
CA ARG A 42 7.34 -3.92 11.55
C ARG A 42 5.84 -3.90 11.83
N LEU A 43 5.20 -2.77 11.58
CA LEU A 43 3.76 -2.63 11.77
C LEU A 43 2.97 -3.61 10.92
N LEU A 44 3.31 -3.71 9.63
CA LEU A 44 2.62 -4.62 8.72
C LEU A 44 2.85 -6.09 9.11
N ALA A 45 4.05 -6.44 9.53
CA ALA A 45 4.36 -7.79 10.00
C ALA A 45 3.56 -8.14 11.27
N ASP A 46 3.46 -7.20 12.20
CA ASP A 46 2.70 -7.40 13.44
C ASP A 46 1.20 -7.58 13.15
N LEU A 47 0.65 -6.82 12.21
CA LEU A 47 -0.75 -6.97 11.82
C LEU A 47 -1.01 -8.34 11.17
N LEU A 48 -0.10 -8.82 10.33
CA LEU A 48 -0.24 -10.14 9.72
C LEU A 48 -0.12 -11.27 10.74
N ALA A 49 0.78 -11.10 11.73
CA ALA A 49 0.96 -12.09 12.80
C ALA A 49 -0.10 -11.97 13.90
N LYS A 50 -0.99 -11.00 13.79
CA LYS A 50 -2.06 -10.70 14.77
C LYS A 50 -1.51 -10.37 16.15
N LYS A 51 -0.29 -9.84 16.22
CA LYS A 51 0.29 -9.34 17.47
C LYS A 51 -0.19 -7.95 17.83
N ARG A 52 -0.70 -7.24 16.85
CA ARG A 52 -1.17 -5.87 17.01
C ARG A 52 -2.43 -5.68 16.18
N SER A 53 -3.34 -4.85 16.65
CA SER A 53 -4.56 -4.54 15.91
C SER A 53 -4.72 -3.04 15.75
N LEU A 54 -5.50 -2.64 14.73
CA LEU A 54 -5.91 -1.27 14.53
C LEU A 54 -7.39 -1.19 14.90
N ARG A 55 -7.68 -0.64 16.07
CA ARG A 55 -9.05 -0.55 16.59
C ARG A 55 -9.77 -1.91 16.59
N GLY A 56 -9.05 -2.97 16.97
CA GLY A 56 -9.60 -4.32 17.05
C GLY A 56 -9.66 -5.08 15.74
N LYS A 57 -9.15 -4.51 14.65
CA LYS A 57 -9.13 -5.18 13.33
C LYS A 57 -7.71 -5.36 12.84
N TYR A 58 -7.47 -6.46 12.14
CA TYR A 58 -6.14 -6.80 11.61
C TYR A 58 -5.96 -6.49 10.14
N TYR A 59 -7.02 -6.31 9.37
CA TYR A 59 -6.98 -6.01 7.94
C TYR A 59 -6.04 -6.94 7.15
N THR A 60 -6.07 -8.23 7.48
CA THR A 60 -5.08 -9.21 6.98
C THR A 60 -4.91 -9.19 5.47
N LYS A 61 -6.01 -9.25 4.72
CA LYS A 61 -5.95 -9.28 3.25
C LYS A 61 -5.34 -7.99 2.68
N THR A 62 -5.80 -6.85 3.19
CA THR A 62 -5.32 -5.54 2.75
C THR A 62 -3.84 -5.37 3.07
N VAL A 63 -3.43 -5.73 4.28
CA VAL A 63 -2.03 -5.65 4.73
C VAL A 63 -1.14 -6.55 3.87
N PHE A 64 -1.59 -7.75 3.54
CA PHE A 64 -0.84 -8.68 2.71
C PHE A 64 -0.49 -8.08 1.35
N TYR A 65 -1.48 -7.49 0.67
CA TYR A 65 -1.26 -6.89 -0.64
C TYR A 65 -0.41 -5.62 -0.57
N ILE A 66 -0.65 -4.79 0.42
CA ILE A 66 0.12 -3.56 0.60
C ILE A 66 1.58 -3.88 0.94
N LYS A 67 1.82 -4.91 1.75
CA LYS A 67 3.17 -5.37 2.06
C LYS A 67 3.92 -5.81 0.80
N LYS A 68 3.26 -6.55 -0.09
CA LYS A 68 3.86 -6.96 -1.36
C LYS A 68 4.22 -5.76 -2.22
N LEU A 69 3.34 -4.77 -2.30
CA LEU A 69 3.60 -3.56 -3.07
C LEU A 69 4.76 -2.76 -2.46
N LEU A 70 4.83 -2.71 -1.13
CA LEU A 70 5.93 -2.05 -0.43
C LEU A 70 7.28 -2.73 -0.75
N GLU A 71 7.30 -4.05 -0.79
CA GLU A 71 8.51 -4.81 -1.16
C GLU A 71 8.95 -4.49 -2.57
N SER A 72 8.01 -4.38 -3.51
CA SER A 72 8.30 -3.98 -4.89
C SER A 72 8.89 -2.57 -4.94
N CYS A 73 8.33 -1.65 -4.18
CA CYS A 73 8.82 -0.28 -4.10
C CYS A 73 10.23 -0.23 -3.50
N GLU A 74 10.49 -1.05 -2.49
CA GLU A 74 11.81 -1.17 -1.88
C GLU A 74 12.86 -1.66 -2.87
N LYS A 75 12.51 -2.64 -3.70
CA LYS A 75 13.40 -3.11 -4.77
C LYS A 75 13.69 -2.00 -5.78
N ASN A 76 12.69 -1.22 -6.12
CA ASN A 76 12.89 -0.07 -7.01
C ASN A 76 13.83 0.96 -6.38
N ALA A 77 13.73 1.17 -5.07
CA ALA A 77 14.63 2.06 -4.35
C ALA A 77 16.06 1.54 -4.32
N GLU A 78 16.25 0.24 -4.11
CA GLU A 78 17.57 -0.40 -4.19
C GLU A 78 18.18 -0.22 -5.57
N PHE A 79 17.38 -0.42 -6.60
CA PHE A 79 17.84 -0.27 -7.99
C PHE A 79 18.32 1.16 -8.26
N LYS A 80 17.69 2.14 -7.67
CA LYS A 80 18.09 3.54 -7.79
C LYS A 80 19.24 3.94 -6.86
N GLY A 81 19.68 3.04 -5.99
CA GLY A 81 20.77 3.31 -5.07
C GLY A 81 20.39 4.19 -3.87
N LEU A 82 19.12 4.19 -3.50
CA LEU A 82 18.67 4.96 -2.35
C LEU A 82 19.05 4.29 -1.03
N ASP A 83 19.34 5.11 -0.01
CA ASP A 83 19.69 4.62 1.32
C ASP A 83 18.42 4.22 2.06
N LYS A 84 18.29 2.92 2.37
CA LYS A 84 17.11 2.37 3.03
C LYS A 84 16.83 2.97 4.39
N GLU A 85 17.87 3.35 5.12
CA GLU A 85 17.70 3.91 6.47
C GLU A 85 17.05 5.30 6.45
N LYS A 86 17.16 5.99 5.34
CA LYS A 86 16.62 7.34 5.16
C LYS A 86 15.27 7.37 4.48
N LEU A 87 14.71 6.23 4.11
CA LEU A 87 13.45 6.19 3.38
C LEU A 87 12.26 6.44 4.30
N ILE A 88 11.37 7.33 3.85
CA ILE A 88 10.10 7.62 4.49
C ILE A 88 9.00 7.20 3.55
N VAL A 89 7.97 6.54 4.10
CA VAL A 89 6.89 5.97 3.30
C VAL A 89 5.76 6.98 3.13
N TYR A 90 5.32 7.14 1.90
CA TYR A 90 4.08 7.83 1.57
C TYR A 90 3.21 6.86 0.79
N ALA A 91 1.95 6.78 1.13
CA ALA A 91 1.03 5.87 0.50
C ALA A 91 -0.30 6.54 0.26
N SER A 92 -0.94 6.22 -0.85
CA SER A 92 -2.27 6.70 -1.16
C SER A 92 -3.05 5.61 -1.86
N ALA A 93 -4.37 5.67 -1.73
CA ALA A 93 -5.26 4.70 -2.33
C ALA A 93 -6.51 5.41 -2.82
N HIS A 94 -7.03 4.96 -3.94
CA HIS A 94 -8.32 5.43 -4.45
C HIS A 94 -8.98 4.31 -5.23
N ARG A 95 -10.25 4.51 -5.52
CA ARG A 95 -11.06 3.49 -6.20
C ARG A 95 -10.46 3.15 -7.56
N GLY A 96 -10.29 1.85 -7.82
CA GLY A 96 -9.79 1.36 -9.09
C GLY A 96 -10.89 1.21 -10.13
N PRO A 97 -10.57 0.55 -11.25
CA PRO A 97 -11.55 0.31 -12.30
C PRO A 97 -12.71 -0.54 -11.80
N THR A 98 -13.91 -0.31 -12.35
CA THR A 98 -15.08 -1.10 -11.99
C THR A 98 -15.02 -2.43 -12.71
N LEU A 99 -15.01 -3.52 -11.95
CA LEU A 99 -15.01 -4.87 -12.47
C LEU A 99 -16.26 -5.60 -11.98
N TRP A 100 -16.82 -6.45 -12.82
CA TRP A 100 -18.04 -7.17 -12.52
C TRP A 100 -17.77 -8.67 -12.49
N ARG A 101 -18.48 -9.38 -11.61
CA ARG A 101 -18.39 -10.84 -11.56
C ARG A 101 -19.10 -11.44 -12.78
N PRO A 102 -18.56 -12.57 -13.30
CA PRO A 102 -19.18 -13.22 -14.46
C PRO A 102 -20.54 -13.85 -14.10
N ARG A 103 -21.33 -14.18 -15.13
CA ARG A 103 -22.68 -14.73 -15.01
C ARG A 103 -22.75 -16.19 -14.57
N ARG A 104 -21.80 -16.70 -13.82
CA ARG A 104 -21.73 -18.14 -13.55
C ARG A 104 -22.22 -18.60 -12.18
N HIS A 105 -22.53 -17.68 -11.28
CA HIS A 105 -22.90 -18.01 -9.90
C HIS A 105 -23.89 -17.02 -9.33
N ARG A 106 -24.34 -17.26 -8.09
CA ARG A 106 -25.27 -16.38 -7.38
C ARG A 106 -24.77 -14.92 -7.26
N GLU A 107 -23.47 -14.70 -7.44
CA GLU A 107 -22.87 -13.38 -7.35
C GLU A 107 -22.85 -12.64 -8.68
N PHE A 108 -23.61 -13.11 -9.60
CA PHE A 108 -23.79 -12.51 -10.92
C PHE A 108 -24.09 -11.02 -10.83
N GLY A 109 -23.35 -10.22 -11.61
CA GLY A 109 -23.55 -8.77 -11.68
C GLY A 109 -23.04 -7.96 -10.51
N ARG A 110 -22.40 -8.59 -9.51
CA ARG A 110 -21.81 -7.86 -8.39
C ARG A 110 -20.48 -7.24 -8.77
N ARG A 111 -20.22 -6.06 -8.22
CA ARG A 111 -18.91 -5.43 -8.39
C ARG A 111 -17.86 -6.17 -7.59
N MET A 112 -16.71 -6.33 -8.20
CA MET A 112 -15.53 -6.84 -7.51
C MET A 112 -14.82 -5.67 -6.83
N LYS A 113 -14.16 -5.96 -5.71
CA LYS A 113 -13.35 -4.97 -5.01
C LYS A 113 -12.14 -4.62 -5.89
N SER A 114 -11.88 -3.34 -6.03
CA SER A 114 -10.80 -2.84 -6.87
C SER A 114 -10.30 -1.53 -6.32
N THR A 115 -8.99 -1.46 -6.07
CA THR A 115 -8.35 -0.29 -5.49
C THR A 115 -7.00 -0.07 -6.14
N ASN A 116 -6.73 1.18 -6.53
CA ASN A 116 -5.41 1.59 -6.97
C ASN A 116 -4.64 2.09 -5.75
N VAL A 117 -3.45 1.53 -5.54
CA VAL A 117 -2.59 1.91 -4.43
C VAL A 117 -1.25 2.34 -4.98
N GLU A 118 -0.73 3.46 -4.51
CA GLU A 118 0.61 3.92 -4.84
C GLU A 118 1.41 4.11 -3.57
N ILE A 119 2.63 3.59 -3.57
CA ILE A 119 3.58 3.76 -2.47
C ILE A 119 4.79 4.48 -3.01
N ILE A 120 5.21 5.54 -2.31
CA ILE A 120 6.39 6.31 -2.66
C ILE A 120 7.35 6.26 -1.47
N LEU A 121 8.58 5.85 -1.73
CA LEU A 121 9.65 5.88 -0.74
C LEU A 121 10.55 7.07 -1.04
N VAL A 122 10.57 8.03 -0.14
CA VAL A 122 11.34 9.27 -0.31
C VAL A 122 12.57 9.22 0.57
N GLU A 123 13.74 9.50 -0.02
CA GLU A 123 14.98 9.60 0.74
C GLU A 123 15.08 10.99 1.33
N LYS A 124 14.99 11.08 2.66
CA LYS A 124 15.18 12.34 3.38
C LYS A 124 16.51 12.33 4.10
N GLY A 125 17.26 13.41 3.98
CA GLY A 125 18.62 13.50 4.46
C GLY A 125 18.82 13.47 5.98
N LYS A 126 17.76 13.32 6.74
CA LYS A 126 17.86 13.22 8.21
C LYS A 126 16.78 12.34 8.77
#